data_fcbbbc8d4c1535ddb6d40788b5e36ebc
#
_entry.id   fcbbbc8d4c1535ddb6d40788b5e36ebc
#
_cell.length_a   1.000
_cell.length_b   1.000
_cell.length_c   1.000
_cell.angle_alpha   90.00
_cell.angle_beta   90.00
_cell.angle_gamma   90.00
#
_symmetry.space_group_name_H-M   'P 1'
#
loop_
_entity.id
_entity.type
_entity.pdbx_description
1 polymer ?
#
loop_
_entity_poly.entity_id
_entity_poly.type
_entity_poly.pdbx_seq_one_letter_code
_entity_poly.pdbx_strand_id
1 'polypeptide(L)'
;MTSSEENRNIFDFLDHATHMEGDRLVGEFQGLRLFSHFQSVFSLAHQRQVGVEAIFSGIDPGKPDEGPLTSFNVFSRVPPEAVIQMDQLRQFQHFKNFQAANMKDRWLFINLHPKILLSQGGQDIEFLGNALERAGLKPHQVVVALREHAEVGSDKIVHTMEGLRKLGTLIAFDDYSSGIANLDRLWTLRPDIVKLKRSFVENAMQHPQAMRMLNKLVSLIHASGCLVLLEKIESVEEAIVAMETSADFVQGHFFGGAHPRPMRKDVRFSSGFFADLVEKHERSLSRQTRSLKNDLSDLTNDFMDCAWGVGDGQSIEDAGQAILQRRRTERLYLLNEHGVQVGPHIYGHHQSAHNDPRHLPLEDSVGSTWTRRSIFTDAIRHPSIVQSSAPFRSISSLNTSITLSVSVRVGGKLHVLCCDVRWDEGVVEGS
;
A
#
# COMPACT_ATOMS: atom_id res chain seq x y z
N MET A 1 15.96 15.68 -40.51
CA MET A 1 15.83 14.20 -40.61
C MET A 1 14.38 13.86 -40.30
N THR A 2 13.76 12.95 -41.03
CA THR A 2 12.39 12.53 -40.72
C THR A 2 12.44 11.54 -39.55
N SER A 3 11.38 11.50 -38.71
CA SER A 3 11.25 10.56 -37.58
C SER A 3 11.56 9.10 -37.98
N SER A 4 11.25 8.72 -39.21
CA SER A 4 11.55 7.36 -39.74
C SER A 4 13.04 7.10 -40.02
N GLU A 5 13.83 8.12 -40.31
CA GLU A 5 15.29 7.98 -40.51
C GLU A 5 16.02 7.91 -39.16
N GLU A 6 15.58 8.70 -38.16
CA GLU A 6 16.12 8.64 -36.80
C GLU A 6 15.83 7.29 -36.15
N ASN A 7 14.62 6.77 -36.31
CA ASN A 7 14.24 5.46 -35.81
C ASN A 7 15.03 4.33 -36.47
N ARG A 8 15.32 4.41 -37.77
CA ARG A 8 16.17 3.42 -38.45
C ARG A 8 17.58 3.43 -37.86
N ASN A 9 18.18 4.61 -37.71
CA ASN A 9 19.54 4.76 -37.18
C ASN A 9 19.66 4.22 -35.73
N ILE A 10 18.63 4.42 -34.89
CA ILE A 10 18.69 3.91 -33.50
C ILE A 10 18.64 2.37 -33.48
N PHE A 11 17.78 1.74 -34.28
CA PHE A 11 17.71 0.29 -34.29
C PHE A 11 18.94 -0.38 -34.92
N ASP A 12 19.55 0.25 -35.93
CA ASP A 12 20.84 -0.20 -36.45
C ASP A 12 21.92 -0.14 -35.36
N PHE A 13 21.94 0.93 -34.56
CA PHE A 13 22.81 1.01 -33.40
C PHE A 13 22.52 -0.12 -32.39
N LEU A 14 21.25 -0.37 -32.01
CA LEU A 14 20.88 -1.40 -31.06
C LEU A 14 21.28 -2.80 -31.53
N ASP A 15 21.10 -3.10 -32.81
CA ASP A 15 21.47 -4.38 -33.38
C ASP A 15 23.01 -4.58 -33.36
N HIS A 16 23.81 -3.49 -33.52
CA HIS A 16 25.27 -3.56 -33.38
C HIS A 16 25.75 -3.58 -31.93
N ALA A 17 25.02 -2.90 -31.00
CA ALA A 17 25.38 -2.80 -29.61
C ALA A 17 24.92 -4.01 -28.78
N THR A 18 24.28 -5.01 -29.40
CA THR A 18 23.80 -6.21 -28.73
C THR A 18 24.26 -7.48 -29.43
N HIS A 19 24.57 -8.51 -28.66
CA HIS A 19 24.94 -9.84 -29.19
C HIS A 19 24.39 -10.95 -28.27
N MET A 20 24.28 -12.14 -28.86
CA MET A 20 23.79 -13.29 -28.07
C MET A 20 24.95 -13.96 -27.31
N GLU A 21 24.77 -14.13 -26.01
CA GLU A 21 25.61 -14.99 -25.17
C GLU A 21 24.80 -16.19 -24.65
N GLY A 22 24.97 -17.31 -25.34
CA GLY A 22 24.10 -18.45 -25.15
C GLY A 22 22.68 -18.10 -25.63
N ASP A 23 21.72 -18.07 -24.70
CA ASP A 23 20.32 -17.74 -24.98
C ASP A 23 19.89 -16.35 -24.43
N ARG A 24 20.86 -15.51 -24.07
CA ARG A 24 20.63 -14.15 -23.57
C ARG A 24 21.19 -13.11 -24.51
N LEU A 25 20.42 -12.04 -24.73
CA LEU A 25 20.92 -10.85 -25.39
C LEU A 25 21.69 -10.01 -24.36
N VAL A 26 22.95 -9.73 -24.64
CA VAL A 26 23.85 -8.90 -23.84
C VAL A 26 24.09 -7.61 -24.61
N GLY A 27 24.14 -6.48 -23.91
CA GLY A 27 24.45 -5.18 -24.51
C GLY A 27 25.89 -4.76 -24.27
N GLU A 28 26.42 -3.95 -25.16
CA GLU A 28 27.70 -3.27 -24.98
C GLU A 28 27.53 -1.77 -25.22
N PHE A 29 27.98 -0.97 -24.28
CA PHE A 29 27.88 0.49 -24.37
C PHE A 29 29.06 1.17 -23.69
N GLN A 30 29.84 1.93 -24.48
CA GLN A 30 30.98 2.69 -23.97
C GLN A 30 31.97 1.85 -23.12
N GLY A 31 32.24 0.63 -23.57
CA GLY A 31 33.14 -0.29 -22.88
C GLY A 31 32.52 -1.06 -21.72
N LEU A 32 31.28 -0.79 -21.35
CA LEU A 32 30.54 -1.56 -20.36
C LEU A 32 29.78 -2.71 -21.01
N ARG A 33 29.78 -3.88 -20.39
CA ARG A 33 28.90 -5.00 -20.71
C ARG A 33 27.67 -4.95 -19.84
N LEU A 34 26.50 -5.10 -20.44
CA LEU A 34 25.22 -4.78 -19.85
C LEU A 34 24.31 -6.01 -19.81
N PHE A 35 23.66 -6.22 -18.67
CA PHE A 35 22.88 -7.42 -18.42
C PHE A 35 21.47 -7.10 -17.92
N SER A 36 20.51 -7.89 -18.39
CA SER A 36 19.17 -7.94 -17.82
C SER A 36 19.09 -9.01 -16.75
N HIS A 37 18.45 -8.67 -15.64
CA HIS A 37 18.01 -9.61 -14.62
C HIS A 37 16.51 -9.43 -14.40
N PHE A 38 15.84 -10.46 -13.93
CA PHE A 38 14.40 -10.45 -13.79
C PHE A 38 14.01 -10.93 -12.40
N GLN A 39 13.25 -10.12 -11.68
CA GLN A 39 12.72 -10.45 -10.37
C GLN A 39 11.21 -10.66 -10.45
N SER A 40 10.74 -11.76 -9.86
CA SER A 40 9.33 -12.14 -9.91
C SER A 40 8.44 -11.21 -9.12
N VAL A 41 7.26 -10.91 -9.68
CA VAL A 41 6.14 -10.22 -9.04
C VAL A 41 5.03 -11.24 -8.85
N PHE A 42 4.51 -11.35 -7.63
CA PHE A 42 3.47 -12.31 -7.27
C PHE A 42 2.16 -11.63 -6.88
N SER A 43 1.05 -12.24 -7.25
CA SER A 43 -0.25 -11.88 -6.70
C SER A 43 -0.51 -12.68 -5.42
N LEU A 44 -0.83 -11.99 -4.33
CA LEU A 44 -1.20 -12.61 -3.07
C LEU A 44 -2.52 -13.36 -3.19
N ALA A 45 -3.54 -12.75 -3.81
CA ALA A 45 -4.85 -13.37 -3.96
C ALA A 45 -4.83 -14.60 -4.88
N HIS A 46 -4.07 -14.55 -5.98
CA HIS A 46 -4.00 -15.66 -6.94
C HIS A 46 -2.88 -16.67 -6.62
N GLN A 47 -2.04 -16.40 -5.63
CA GLN A 47 -0.92 -17.23 -5.19
C GLN A 47 -0.02 -17.70 -6.35
N ARG A 48 0.20 -16.82 -7.31
CA ARG A 48 1.01 -17.10 -8.50
C ARG A 48 1.81 -15.90 -8.97
N GLN A 49 2.85 -16.19 -9.74
CA GLN A 49 3.59 -15.15 -10.46
C GLN A 49 2.69 -14.49 -11.51
N VAL A 50 2.61 -13.17 -11.49
CA VAL A 50 1.85 -12.37 -12.46
C VAL A 50 2.76 -11.63 -13.42
N GLY A 51 4.03 -11.46 -13.07
CA GLY A 51 5.00 -10.75 -13.88
C GLY A 51 6.42 -10.89 -13.38
N VAL A 52 7.31 -10.21 -14.06
CA VAL A 52 8.71 -10.02 -13.67
C VAL A 52 9.10 -8.56 -13.86
N GLU A 53 9.89 -8.02 -12.95
CA GLU A 53 10.53 -6.72 -13.13
C GLU A 53 11.93 -6.90 -13.72
N ALA A 54 12.21 -6.18 -14.81
CA ALA A 54 13.52 -6.15 -15.42
C ALA A 54 14.45 -5.21 -14.64
N ILE A 55 15.53 -5.76 -14.15
CA ILE A 55 16.59 -5.08 -13.40
C ILE A 55 17.83 -5.03 -14.30
N PHE A 56 18.48 -3.88 -14.30
CA PHE A 56 19.65 -3.61 -15.13
C PHE A 56 20.93 -3.65 -14.30
N SER A 57 21.95 -4.27 -14.84
CA SER A 57 23.31 -4.29 -14.26
C SER A 57 24.37 -4.21 -15.36
N GLY A 58 25.60 -3.96 -14.98
CA GLY A 58 26.73 -3.95 -15.89
C GLY A 58 28.00 -4.52 -15.30
N ILE A 59 28.97 -4.74 -16.14
CA ILE A 59 30.35 -5.08 -15.76
C ILE A 59 31.26 -4.16 -16.57
N ASP A 60 32.30 -3.64 -15.95
CA ASP A 60 33.40 -2.93 -16.61
C ASP A 60 34.55 -3.93 -16.84
N PRO A 61 34.75 -4.44 -18.06
CA PRO A 61 35.83 -5.36 -18.35
C PRO A 61 37.23 -4.76 -18.10
N GLY A 62 37.36 -3.43 -18.16
CA GLY A 62 38.59 -2.70 -17.85
C GLY A 62 38.91 -2.65 -16.34
N LYS A 63 37.92 -3.00 -15.49
CA LYS A 63 38.03 -2.93 -14.04
C LYS A 63 37.39 -4.17 -13.37
N PRO A 64 37.93 -5.36 -13.61
CA PRO A 64 37.31 -6.59 -13.12
C PRO A 64 37.18 -6.68 -11.60
N ASP A 65 38.04 -5.98 -10.86
CA ASP A 65 38.04 -5.96 -9.39
C ASP A 65 36.87 -5.19 -8.78
N GLU A 66 36.18 -4.33 -9.54
CA GLU A 66 35.02 -3.58 -9.05
C GLU A 66 33.74 -4.44 -8.94
N GLY A 67 33.74 -5.62 -9.56
CA GLY A 67 32.58 -6.50 -9.59
C GLY A 67 31.38 -5.96 -10.38
N PRO A 68 30.18 -6.56 -10.22
CA PRO A 68 28.98 -6.13 -10.93
C PRO A 68 28.50 -4.73 -10.50
N LEU A 69 28.19 -3.89 -11.50
CA LEU A 69 27.68 -2.55 -11.33
C LEU A 69 26.15 -2.57 -11.20
N THR A 70 25.61 -1.87 -10.23
CA THR A 70 24.16 -1.61 -10.15
C THR A 70 23.70 -0.71 -11.30
N SER A 71 22.39 -0.67 -11.56
CA SER A 71 21.80 0.24 -12.55
C SER A 71 22.24 1.70 -12.32
N PHE A 72 22.25 2.15 -11.07
CA PHE A 72 22.72 3.49 -10.71
C PHE A 72 24.18 3.72 -11.11
N ASN A 73 25.07 2.80 -10.79
CA ASN A 73 26.49 2.90 -11.10
C ASN A 73 26.77 2.83 -12.60
N VAL A 74 25.96 2.09 -13.36
CA VAL A 74 26.06 2.07 -14.82
C VAL A 74 25.70 3.43 -15.40
N PHE A 75 24.52 3.97 -15.03
CA PHE A 75 24.08 5.28 -15.53
C PHE A 75 24.98 6.44 -15.10
N SER A 76 25.60 6.37 -13.93
CA SER A 76 26.52 7.42 -13.45
C SER A 76 27.82 7.51 -14.25
N ARG A 77 28.18 6.46 -15.02
CA ARG A 77 29.37 6.42 -15.89
C ARG A 77 29.08 6.87 -17.32
N VAL A 78 27.80 7.02 -17.66
CA VAL A 78 27.38 7.43 -19.00
C VAL A 78 27.30 8.96 -19.06
N PRO A 79 27.89 9.60 -20.09
CA PRO A 79 27.74 11.02 -20.30
C PRO A 79 26.26 11.44 -20.40
N PRO A 80 25.89 12.64 -19.90
CA PRO A 80 24.51 13.09 -19.89
C PRO A 80 23.79 13.04 -21.23
N GLU A 81 24.48 13.28 -22.33
CA GLU A 81 23.96 13.25 -23.71
C GLU A 81 23.66 11.84 -24.19
N ALA A 82 24.31 10.83 -23.65
CA ALA A 82 24.16 9.43 -24.06
C ALA A 82 23.19 8.61 -23.19
N VAL A 83 22.62 9.21 -22.14
CA VAL A 83 21.72 8.53 -21.19
C VAL A 83 20.46 8.00 -21.86
N ILE A 84 19.87 8.75 -22.80
CA ILE A 84 18.66 8.32 -23.52
C ILE A 84 18.98 7.10 -24.37
N GLN A 85 20.09 7.13 -25.12
CA GLN A 85 20.52 6.02 -25.96
C GLN A 85 20.83 4.76 -25.12
N MET A 86 21.47 4.92 -23.97
CA MET A 86 21.69 3.85 -23.01
C MET A 86 20.36 3.25 -22.49
N ASP A 87 19.40 4.10 -22.19
CA ASP A 87 18.08 3.64 -21.71
C ASP A 87 17.31 2.88 -22.80
N GLN A 88 17.40 3.33 -24.04
CA GLN A 88 16.84 2.65 -25.21
C GLN A 88 17.47 1.26 -25.41
N LEU A 89 18.80 1.16 -25.30
CA LEU A 89 19.51 -0.12 -25.37
C LEU A 89 19.04 -1.07 -24.26
N ARG A 90 18.96 -0.57 -23.03
CA ARG A 90 18.47 -1.32 -21.88
C ARG A 90 17.05 -1.85 -22.11
N GLN A 91 16.13 -1.00 -22.56
CA GLN A 91 14.74 -1.39 -22.83
C GLN A 91 14.68 -2.48 -23.90
N PHE A 92 15.36 -2.29 -25.03
CA PHE A 92 15.40 -3.25 -26.11
C PHE A 92 15.94 -4.61 -25.67
N GLN A 93 17.03 -4.60 -24.89
CA GLN A 93 17.61 -5.81 -24.29
C GLN A 93 16.62 -6.53 -23.36
N HIS A 94 15.90 -5.79 -22.52
CA HIS A 94 14.89 -6.35 -21.62
C HIS A 94 13.76 -7.02 -22.41
N PHE A 95 13.25 -6.36 -23.44
CA PHE A 95 12.16 -6.88 -24.27
C PHE A 95 12.55 -8.17 -24.97
N LYS A 96 13.73 -8.19 -25.62
CA LYS A 96 14.22 -9.38 -26.31
C LYS A 96 14.42 -10.57 -25.36
N ASN A 97 15.04 -10.34 -24.20
CA ASN A 97 15.27 -11.38 -23.22
C ASN A 97 13.95 -11.90 -22.60
N PHE A 98 12.97 -11.03 -22.38
CA PHE A 98 11.65 -11.44 -21.87
C PHE A 98 10.88 -12.24 -22.93
N GLN A 99 10.90 -11.81 -24.17
CA GLN A 99 10.24 -12.51 -25.26
C GLN A 99 10.83 -13.90 -25.48
N ALA A 100 12.17 -14.03 -25.44
CA ALA A 100 12.87 -15.31 -25.57
C ALA A 100 12.45 -16.33 -24.50
N ALA A 101 12.04 -15.88 -23.31
CA ALA A 101 11.52 -16.73 -22.23
C ALA A 101 10.06 -17.18 -22.46
N ASN A 102 9.39 -16.72 -23.49
CA ASN A 102 8.02 -17.07 -23.87
C ASN A 102 6.97 -16.88 -22.73
N MET A 103 7.05 -15.76 -22.02
CA MET A 103 6.17 -15.43 -20.91
C MET A 103 4.91 -14.65 -21.35
N LYS A 104 4.17 -15.18 -22.34
CA LYS A 104 3.05 -14.49 -23.02
C LYS A 104 1.89 -14.10 -22.09
N ASP A 105 1.73 -14.78 -20.99
CA ASP A 105 0.67 -14.62 -20.00
C ASP A 105 1.14 -13.90 -18.73
N ARG A 106 2.27 -13.20 -18.78
CA ARG A 106 2.89 -12.47 -17.66
C ARG A 106 3.20 -11.05 -18.07
N TRP A 107 3.26 -10.17 -17.07
CA TRP A 107 3.69 -8.79 -17.26
C TRP A 107 5.20 -8.65 -17.15
N LEU A 108 5.74 -7.75 -17.97
CA LEU A 108 7.10 -7.24 -17.85
C LEU A 108 7.05 -5.84 -17.27
N PHE A 109 7.56 -5.66 -16.06
CA PHE A 109 7.75 -4.35 -15.47
C PHE A 109 9.09 -3.78 -15.92
N ILE A 110 9.08 -2.55 -16.41
CA ILE A 110 10.28 -1.79 -16.79
C ILE A 110 10.27 -0.43 -16.13
N ASN A 111 11.44 0.05 -15.74
CA ASN A 111 11.60 1.40 -15.21
C ASN A 111 12.06 2.34 -16.34
N LEU A 112 11.43 3.50 -16.52
CA LEU A 112 11.93 4.54 -17.41
C LEU A 112 12.93 5.43 -16.69
N HIS A 113 13.99 5.82 -17.42
CA HIS A 113 14.93 6.80 -16.86
C HIS A 113 14.25 8.19 -16.80
N PRO A 114 14.41 8.96 -15.69
CA PRO A 114 13.73 10.27 -15.52
C PRO A 114 14.00 11.27 -16.65
N LYS A 115 15.15 11.23 -17.31
CA LYS A 115 15.46 12.10 -18.45
C LYS A 115 14.50 11.90 -19.62
N ILE A 116 13.92 10.74 -19.77
CA ILE A 116 12.88 10.48 -20.79
C ILE A 116 11.64 11.34 -20.53
N LEU A 117 11.27 11.53 -19.26
CA LEU A 117 10.17 12.41 -18.89
C LEU A 117 10.46 13.90 -19.14
N LEU A 118 11.73 14.26 -19.27
CA LEU A 118 12.20 15.62 -19.56
C LEU A 118 12.32 15.90 -21.06
N SER A 119 12.40 14.85 -21.89
CA SER A 119 12.50 15.00 -23.35
C SER A 119 11.24 15.63 -23.94
N GLN A 120 11.40 16.37 -25.03
CA GLN A 120 10.27 17.00 -25.71
C GLN A 120 9.92 16.17 -26.95
N GLY A 121 8.64 15.84 -27.11
CA GLY A 121 8.12 15.46 -28.43
C GLY A 121 7.62 14.05 -28.64
N GLY A 122 7.46 13.20 -27.61
CA GLY A 122 6.83 11.89 -27.78
C GLY A 122 7.70 10.84 -28.50
N GLN A 123 8.92 11.19 -28.92
CA GLN A 123 9.86 10.29 -29.63
C GLN A 123 10.21 9.05 -28.80
N ASP A 124 10.31 9.20 -27.47
CA ASP A 124 10.62 8.07 -26.58
C ASP A 124 9.47 7.07 -26.49
N ILE A 125 8.21 7.53 -26.63
CA ILE A 125 7.04 6.66 -26.66
C ILE A 125 6.92 5.96 -28.01
N GLU A 126 7.22 6.66 -29.10
CA GLU A 126 7.32 6.07 -30.44
C GLU A 126 8.41 5.01 -30.48
N PHE A 127 9.59 5.32 -29.93
CA PHE A 127 10.67 4.33 -29.78
C PHE A 127 10.19 3.11 -28.99
N LEU A 128 9.52 3.31 -27.83
CA LEU A 128 9.01 2.22 -27.01
C LEU A 128 8.05 1.32 -27.82
N GLY A 129 7.12 1.90 -28.55
CA GLY A 129 6.19 1.17 -29.42
C GLY A 129 6.92 0.33 -30.48
N ASN A 130 7.85 0.94 -31.19
CA ASN A 130 8.63 0.27 -32.21
C ASN A 130 9.55 -0.84 -31.65
N ALA A 131 10.12 -0.60 -30.45
CA ALA A 131 10.95 -1.60 -29.77
C ALA A 131 10.13 -2.81 -29.30
N LEU A 132 8.91 -2.59 -28.81
CA LEU A 132 7.97 -3.66 -28.44
C LEU A 132 7.57 -4.49 -29.67
N GLU A 133 7.21 -3.84 -30.77
CA GLU A 133 6.87 -4.51 -32.02
C GLU A 133 8.04 -5.35 -32.53
N ARG A 134 9.27 -4.80 -32.58
CA ARG A 134 10.48 -5.51 -32.98
C ARG A 134 10.85 -6.67 -32.06
N ALA A 135 10.51 -6.56 -30.80
CA ALA A 135 10.67 -7.66 -29.85
C ALA A 135 9.54 -8.70 -29.93
N GLY A 136 8.44 -8.43 -30.65
CA GLY A 136 7.28 -9.30 -30.71
C GLY A 136 6.46 -9.33 -29.43
N LEU A 137 6.49 -8.24 -28.65
CA LEU A 137 5.72 -8.05 -27.43
C LEU A 137 4.50 -7.19 -27.68
N LYS A 138 3.40 -7.51 -27.01
CA LYS A 138 2.20 -6.68 -27.05
C LYS A 138 2.27 -5.62 -25.95
N PRO A 139 1.87 -4.36 -26.21
CA PRO A 139 1.94 -3.28 -25.22
C PRO A 139 1.31 -3.62 -23.88
N HIS A 140 0.15 -4.29 -23.84
CA HIS A 140 -0.55 -4.68 -22.62
C HIS A 140 0.19 -5.74 -21.76
N GLN A 141 1.27 -6.30 -22.25
CA GLN A 141 2.17 -7.16 -21.47
C GLN A 141 3.22 -6.35 -20.69
N VAL A 142 3.32 -5.03 -20.94
CA VAL A 142 4.35 -4.19 -20.34
C VAL A 142 3.73 -3.22 -19.34
N VAL A 143 4.32 -3.18 -18.16
CA VAL A 143 4.03 -2.20 -17.09
C VAL A 143 5.21 -1.24 -17.05
N VAL A 144 4.96 0.01 -17.40
CA VAL A 144 5.96 1.07 -17.37
C VAL A 144 5.95 1.75 -16.02
N ALA A 145 7.01 1.57 -15.24
CA ALA A 145 7.16 2.22 -13.95
C ALA A 145 7.80 3.61 -14.11
N LEU A 146 7.09 4.60 -13.62
CA LEU A 146 7.50 6.00 -13.61
C LEU A 146 7.88 6.39 -12.19
N ARG A 147 9.14 6.81 -12.01
CA ARG A 147 9.60 7.37 -10.74
C ARG A 147 9.36 8.87 -10.74
N GLU A 148 8.79 9.34 -9.65
CA GLU A 148 8.61 10.76 -9.45
C GLU A 148 9.96 11.47 -9.24
N HIS A 149 10.18 12.54 -9.99
CA HIS A 149 11.29 13.46 -9.77
C HIS A 149 10.74 14.88 -9.59
N ALA A 150 11.24 15.58 -8.58
CA ALA A 150 10.83 16.94 -8.26
C ALA A 150 11.08 17.94 -9.41
N GLU A 151 12.00 17.62 -10.31
CA GLU A 151 12.37 18.45 -11.46
C GLU A 151 11.43 18.28 -12.67
N VAL A 152 10.57 17.27 -12.66
CA VAL A 152 9.65 17.01 -13.78
C VAL A 152 8.33 17.72 -13.52
N GLY A 153 8.01 18.73 -14.32
CA GLY A 153 6.73 19.43 -14.26
C GLY A 153 5.55 18.47 -14.50
N SER A 154 4.44 18.71 -13.81
CA SER A 154 3.22 17.89 -13.88
C SER A 154 2.74 17.65 -15.31
N ASP A 155 2.80 18.67 -16.18
CA ASP A 155 2.32 18.60 -17.56
C ASP A 155 3.09 17.58 -18.41
N LYS A 156 4.41 17.46 -18.19
CA LYS A 156 5.23 16.48 -18.92
C LYS A 156 4.90 15.04 -18.50
N ILE A 157 4.67 14.83 -17.22
CA ILE A 157 4.26 13.51 -16.71
C ILE A 157 2.90 13.13 -17.31
N VAL A 158 1.93 14.06 -17.29
CA VAL A 158 0.59 13.84 -17.89
C VAL A 158 0.72 13.46 -19.37
N HIS A 159 1.49 14.22 -20.14
CA HIS A 159 1.69 13.95 -21.56
C HIS A 159 2.32 12.58 -21.83
N THR A 160 3.35 12.22 -21.06
CA THR A 160 4.00 10.89 -21.16
C THR A 160 3.00 9.78 -20.83
N MET A 161 2.22 9.93 -19.76
CA MET A 161 1.22 8.93 -19.38
C MET A 161 0.11 8.78 -20.42
N GLU A 162 -0.34 9.87 -21.02
CA GLU A 162 -1.31 9.81 -22.11
C GLU A 162 -0.76 9.05 -23.32
N GLY A 163 0.51 9.27 -23.68
CA GLY A 163 1.17 8.56 -24.74
C GLY A 163 1.30 7.06 -24.45
N LEU A 164 1.69 6.69 -23.22
CA LEU A 164 1.78 5.29 -22.78
C LEU A 164 0.41 4.60 -22.79
N ARG A 165 -0.65 5.30 -22.38
CA ARG A 165 -2.03 4.78 -22.46
C ARG A 165 -2.48 4.56 -23.91
N LYS A 166 -2.19 5.52 -24.79
CA LYS A 166 -2.49 5.37 -26.22
C LYS A 166 -1.74 4.20 -26.85
N LEU A 167 -0.51 3.94 -26.41
CA LEU A 167 0.27 2.77 -26.82
C LEU A 167 -0.37 1.46 -26.30
N GLY A 168 -1.11 1.51 -25.18
CA GLY A 168 -1.78 0.37 -24.57
C GLY A 168 -0.96 -0.35 -23.49
N THR A 169 0.07 0.29 -22.94
CA THR A 169 0.83 -0.22 -21.79
C THR A 169 0.10 0.06 -20.46
N LEU A 170 0.39 -0.74 -19.45
CA LEU A 170 0.04 -0.41 -18.06
C LEU A 170 1.09 0.56 -17.49
N ILE A 171 0.67 1.36 -16.52
CA ILE A 171 1.52 2.37 -15.88
C ILE A 171 1.58 2.11 -14.39
N ALA A 172 2.80 2.05 -13.84
CA ALA A 172 3.03 1.99 -12.41
C ALA A 172 3.70 3.27 -11.90
N PHE A 173 3.29 3.73 -10.72
CA PHE A 173 4.04 4.73 -9.96
C PHE A 173 5.01 4.04 -9.04
N ASP A 174 6.30 4.31 -9.26
CA ASP A 174 7.41 3.80 -8.46
C ASP A 174 7.80 4.77 -7.35
N ASP A 175 8.29 4.22 -6.24
CA ASP A 175 8.77 5.00 -5.09
C ASP A 175 7.71 5.92 -4.48
N TYR A 176 6.42 5.55 -4.57
CA TYR A 176 5.35 6.36 -3.98
C TYR A 176 5.66 6.63 -2.50
N SER A 177 5.83 7.92 -2.18
CA SER A 177 6.07 8.37 -0.82
C SER A 177 4.82 9.02 -0.23
N SER A 178 4.63 8.89 1.09
CA SER A 178 3.42 9.30 1.82
C SER A 178 3.20 10.82 1.96
N GLY A 179 3.75 11.63 1.05
CA GLY A 179 3.48 13.07 1.03
C GLY A 179 2.05 13.39 0.60
N ILE A 180 1.38 14.34 1.26
CA ILE A 180 0.01 14.79 0.91
C ILE A 180 -0.06 15.26 -0.55
N ALA A 181 1.01 15.82 -1.09
CA ALA A 181 1.13 16.25 -2.48
C ALA A 181 0.96 15.08 -3.50
N ASN A 182 1.14 13.84 -3.06
CA ASN A 182 1.06 12.68 -3.94
C ASN A 182 -0.37 12.14 -4.08
N LEU A 183 -1.30 12.47 -3.18
CA LEU A 183 -2.71 12.05 -3.30
C LEU A 183 -3.40 12.73 -4.49
N ASP A 184 -3.17 14.03 -4.69
CA ASP A 184 -3.72 14.77 -5.83
C ASP A 184 -3.26 14.16 -7.16
N ARG A 185 -2.05 13.61 -7.18
CA ARG A 185 -1.50 12.94 -8.36
C ARG A 185 -2.14 11.61 -8.67
N LEU A 186 -2.56 10.83 -7.67
CA LEU A 186 -3.33 9.61 -7.92
C LEU A 186 -4.62 9.92 -8.69
N TRP A 187 -5.32 10.99 -8.33
CA TRP A 187 -6.55 11.39 -9.03
C TRP A 187 -6.30 11.99 -10.41
N THR A 188 -5.23 12.77 -10.55
CA THR A 188 -4.89 13.45 -11.81
C THR A 188 -4.27 12.48 -12.81
N LEU A 189 -3.35 11.65 -12.35
CA LEU A 189 -2.53 10.80 -13.21
C LEU A 189 -3.11 9.39 -13.37
N ARG A 190 -3.88 8.89 -12.40
CA ARG A 190 -4.57 7.59 -12.42
C ARG A 190 -3.69 6.45 -12.96
N PRO A 191 -2.60 6.09 -12.27
CA PRO A 191 -1.80 4.93 -12.65
C PRO A 191 -2.62 3.64 -12.48
N ASP A 192 -2.21 2.56 -13.15
CA ASP A 192 -2.82 1.25 -12.96
C ASP A 192 -2.32 0.58 -11.67
N ILE A 193 -1.05 0.82 -11.32
CA ILE A 193 -0.37 0.21 -10.17
C ILE A 193 0.39 1.28 -9.38
N VAL A 194 0.35 1.18 -8.06
CA VAL A 194 1.17 1.99 -7.15
C VAL A 194 2.14 1.06 -6.40
N LYS A 195 3.43 1.34 -6.52
CA LYS A 195 4.50 0.59 -5.85
C LYS A 195 4.85 1.31 -4.55
N LEU A 196 4.65 0.63 -3.42
CA LEU A 196 4.95 1.16 -2.08
C LEU A 196 6.32 0.65 -1.62
N LYS A 197 7.11 1.57 -1.05
CA LYS A 197 8.46 1.28 -0.56
C LYS A 197 8.43 0.32 0.63
N ARG A 198 9.52 -0.44 0.78
CA ARG A 198 9.78 -1.32 1.93
C ARG A 198 9.55 -0.64 3.28
N SER A 199 9.94 0.63 3.41
CA SER A 199 9.81 1.37 4.67
C SER A 199 8.38 1.41 5.22
N PHE A 200 7.34 1.29 4.40
CA PHE A 200 5.97 1.16 4.87
C PHE A 200 5.73 -0.14 5.62
N VAL A 201 6.28 -1.24 5.09
CA VAL A 201 6.17 -2.57 5.72
C VAL A 201 7.03 -2.63 6.98
N GLU A 202 8.27 -2.14 6.93
CA GLU A 202 9.18 -2.07 8.09
C GLU A 202 8.56 -1.28 9.25
N ASN A 203 8.00 -0.12 8.97
CA ASN A 203 7.32 0.68 9.99
C ASN A 203 6.06 -0.02 10.54
N ALA A 204 5.30 -0.70 9.67
CA ALA A 204 4.10 -1.43 10.07
C ALA A 204 4.43 -2.61 11.00
N MET A 205 5.59 -3.27 10.82
CA MET A 205 6.06 -4.33 11.73
C MET A 205 6.40 -3.80 13.13
N GLN A 206 6.92 -2.58 13.20
CA GLN A 206 7.39 -2.00 14.46
C GLN A 206 6.30 -1.28 15.25
N HIS A 207 5.28 -0.76 14.56
CA HIS A 207 4.29 0.13 15.16
C HIS A 207 2.86 -0.23 14.71
N PRO A 208 1.97 -0.65 15.63
CA PRO A 208 0.56 -0.94 15.30
C PRO A 208 -0.17 0.23 14.62
N GLN A 209 0.19 1.47 14.96
CA GLN A 209 -0.36 2.66 14.29
C GLN A 209 0.05 2.72 12.81
N ALA A 210 1.31 2.40 12.49
CA ALA A 210 1.80 2.39 11.11
C ALA A 210 1.11 1.27 10.30
N MET A 211 0.83 0.11 10.91
CA MET A 211 0.04 -0.95 10.27
C MET A 211 -1.37 -0.47 9.90
N ARG A 212 -2.07 0.20 10.82
CA ARG A 212 -3.38 0.79 10.53
C ARG A 212 -3.32 1.84 9.42
N MET A 213 -2.29 2.69 9.44
CA MET A 213 -2.06 3.70 8.38
C MET A 213 -1.80 3.04 7.04
N LEU A 214 -0.98 1.99 6.98
CA LEU A 214 -0.70 1.25 5.75
C LEU A 214 -1.98 0.62 5.19
N ASN A 215 -2.81 -0.02 6.02
CA ASN A 215 -4.11 -0.57 5.60
C ASN A 215 -5.04 0.51 5.02
N LYS A 216 -5.09 1.70 5.64
CA LYS A 216 -5.89 2.82 5.14
C LYS A 216 -5.31 3.40 3.85
N LEU A 217 -3.99 3.46 3.71
CA LEU A 217 -3.32 3.89 2.49
C LEU A 217 -3.62 2.94 1.33
N VAL A 218 -3.50 1.62 1.53
CA VAL A 218 -3.86 0.62 0.52
C VAL A 218 -5.34 0.77 0.13
N SER A 219 -6.24 0.90 1.10
CA SER A 219 -7.67 1.12 0.83
C SER A 219 -7.93 2.40 0.04
N LEU A 220 -7.20 3.48 0.31
CA LEU A 220 -7.31 4.75 -0.41
C LEU A 220 -6.82 4.62 -1.86
N ILE A 221 -5.72 3.92 -2.07
CA ILE A 221 -5.18 3.64 -3.41
C ILE A 221 -6.17 2.80 -4.21
N HIS A 222 -6.77 1.76 -3.60
CA HIS A 222 -7.83 0.97 -4.23
C HIS A 222 -9.07 1.83 -4.57
N ALA A 223 -9.47 2.73 -3.67
CA ALA A 223 -10.59 3.65 -3.91
C ALA A 223 -10.32 4.61 -5.10
N SER A 224 -9.04 4.83 -5.43
CA SER A 224 -8.63 5.59 -6.62
C SER A 224 -8.62 4.75 -7.91
N GLY A 225 -8.95 3.46 -7.82
CA GLY A 225 -8.96 2.52 -8.95
C GLY A 225 -7.59 1.93 -9.30
N CYS A 226 -6.60 2.05 -8.41
CA CYS A 226 -5.24 1.56 -8.62
C CYS A 226 -5.00 0.26 -7.84
N LEU A 227 -4.16 -0.61 -8.38
CA LEU A 227 -3.63 -1.80 -7.68
C LEU A 227 -2.38 -1.44 -6.88
N VAL A 228 -2.10 -2.22 -5.83
CA VAL A 228 -0.97 -1.96 -4.93
C VAL A 228 0.06 -3.09 -5.01
N LEU A 229 1.33 -2.70 -5.19
CA LEU A 229 2.48 -3.59 -5.12
C LEU A 229 3.38 -3.18 -3.96
N LEU A 230 3.64 -4.10 -3.04
CA LEU A 230 4.61 -3.94 -1.96
C LEU A 230 5.97 -4.49 -2.40
N GLU A 231 6.99 -3.65 -2.32
CA GLU A 231 8.32 -3.98 -2.82
C GLU A 231 9.29 -4.38 -1.70
N LYS A 232 10.33 -5.12 -2.11
CA LYS A 232 11.50 -5.47 -1.29
C LYS A 232 11.13 -6.21 0.00
N ILE A 233 10.19 -7.13 -0.10
CA ILE A 233 9.85 -8.05 0.98
C ILE A 233 10.99 -9.05 1.15
N GLU A 234 11.64 -9.07 2.30
CA GLU A 234 12.85 -9.86 2.56
C GLU A 234 12.66 -10.96 3.60
N SER A 235 11.61 -10.88 4.41
CA SER A 235 11.35 -11.86 5.47
C SER A 235 9.91 -12.41 5.44
N VAL A 236 9.70 -13.50 6.20
CA VAL A 236 8.36 -14.07 6.37
C VAL A 236 7.45 -13.14 7.14
N GLU A 237 7.98 -12.39 8.09
CA GLU A 237 7.26 -11.42 8.89
C GLU A 237 6.75 -10.26 8.03
N GLU A 238 7.60 -9.75 7.13
CA GLU A 238 7.22 -8.74 6.14
C GLU A 238 6.14 -9.27 5.18
N ALA A 239 6.24 -10.53 4.78
CA ALA A 239 5.23 -11.16 3.91
C ALA A 239 3.87 -11.32 4.62
N ILE A 240 3.86 -11.63 5.93
CA ILE A 240 2.63 -11.66 6.74
C ILE A 240 2.00 -10.26 6.80
N VAL A 241 2.79 -9.21 7.08
CA VAL A 241 2.32 -7.83 7.05
C VAL A 241 1.72 -7.48 5.69
N ALA A 242 2.39 -7.87 4.60
CA ALA A 242 1.86 -7.65 3.25
C ALA A 242 0.49 -8.32 3.05
N MET A 243 0.27 -9.53 3.56
CA MET A 243 -1.02 -10.22 3.50
C MET A 243 -2.10 -9.50 4.32
N GLU A 244 -1.74 -8.90 5.46
CA GLU A 244 -2.65 -8.15 6.32
C GLU A 244 -3.13 -6.83 5.71
N THR A 245 -2.41 -6.30 4.70
CA THR A 245 -2.72 -5.00 4.07
C THR A 245 -3.74 -5.07 2.94
N SER A 246 -4.14 -6.24 2.49
CA SER A 246 -4.92 -6.41 1.25
C SER A 246 -4.24 -5.88 -0.01
N ALA A 247 -2.91 -5.76 -0.02
CA ALA A 247 -2.15 -5.43 -1.23
C ALA A 247 -2.33 -6.52 -2.30
N ASP A 248 -2.30 -6.13 -3.57
CA ASP A 248 -2.55 -7.05 -4.68
C ASP A 248 -1.32 -7.87 -5.03
N PHE A 249 -0.16 -7.21 -4.99
CA PHE A 249 1.10 -7.78 -5.44
C PHE A 249 2.21 -7.59 -4.43
N VAL A 250 3.16 -8.51 -4.49
CA VAL A 250 4.40 -8.47 -3.70
C VAL A 250 5.61 -8.80 -4.56
N GLN A 251 6.74 -8.21 -4.19
CA GLN A 251 8.03 -8.45 -4.78
C GLN A 251 9.13 -8.35 -3.72
N GLY A 252 10.14 -9.21 -3.78
CA GLY A 252 11.26 -9.14 -2.85
C GLY A 252 12.09 -10.43 -2.86
N HIS A 253 13.22 -10.39 -2.15
CA HIS A 253 14.13 -11.56 -2.06
C HIS A 253 13.47 -12.76 -1.40
N PHE A 254 12.53 -12.53 -0.47
CA PHE A 254 11.75 -13.58 0.16
C PHE A 254 10.98 -14.43 -0.86
N PHE A 255 10.42 -13.80 -1.90
CA PHE A 255 9.71 -14.47 -2.99
C PHE A 255 10.64 -14.94 -4.12
N GLY A 256 11.89 -14.54 -4.09
CA GLY A 256 12.94 -14.90 -5.03
C GLY A 256 13.78 -13.71 -5.47
N GLY A 257 15.08 -13.92 -5.52
CA GLY A 257 16.04 -12.93 -6.02
C GLY A 257 15.91 -12.69 -7.51
N ALA A 258 16.59 -11.65 -8.01
CA ALA A 258 16.73 -11.39 -9.42
C ALA A 258 17.53 -12.51 -10.11
N HIS A 259 17.04 -12.96 -11.26
CA HIS A 259 17.65 -14.04 -12.02
C HIS A 259 18.03 -13.55 -13.42
N PRO A 260 19.15 -14.00 -14.02
CA PRO A 260 19.59 -13.58 -15.35
C PRO A 260 18.59 -13.87 -16.48
N ARG A 261 17.64 -14.75 -16.25
CA ARG A 261 16.55 -15.08 -17.19
C ARG A 261 15.21 -14.87 -16.52
N PRO A 262 14.18 -14.41 -17.27
CA PRO A 262 12.83 -14.47 -16.75
C PRO A 262 12.47 -15.94 -16.54
N MET A 263 12.34 -16.35 -15.31
CA MET A 263 11.90 -17.71 -15.01
C MET A 263 10.39 -17.71 -14.86
N ARG A 264 9.73 -18.63 -15.57
CA ARG A 264 8.40 -19.06 -15.15
C ARG A 264 8.60 -19.73 -13.79
N LYS A 265 8.31 -19.00 -12.77
CA LYS A 265 7.96 -19.62 -11.51
C LYS A 265 6.46 -19.95 -11.55
N ASP A 266 6.05 -20.83 -12.48
CA ASP A 266 5.03 -21.85 -12.21
C ASP A 266 5.57 -22.85 -11.16
N VAL A 267 6.69 -22.50 -10.55
CA VAL A 267 6.97 -22.93 -9.22
C VAL A 267 5.75 -22.39 -8.48
N ARG A 268 4.77 -23.22 -8.48
CA ARG A 268 4.27 -23.62 -7.22
C ARG A 268 5.37 -23.23 -6.23
N PHE A 269 5.37 -21.98 -5.70
CA PHE A 269 5.70 -21.85 -4.32
C PHE A 269 5.06 -23.10 -3.75
N SER A 270 5.91 -24.09 -3.40
CA SER A 270 5.45 -25.45 -3.15
C SER A 270 4.08 -25.32 -2.55
N SER A 271 3.09 -26.10 -2.96
CA SER A 271 1.70 -25.86 -2.54
C SER A 271 1.59 -25.66 -1.01
N GLY A 272 2.69 -25.91 -0.28
CA GLY A 272 2.96 -25.55 1.08
C GLY A 272 3.43 -24.12 1.36
N PHE A 273 4.21 -23.41 0.49
CA PHE A 273 4.77 -22.11 0.87
C PHE A 273 3.70 -21.06 1.15
N PHE A 274 2.74 -20.87 0.24
CA PHE A 274 1.62 -19.98 0.49
C PHE A 274 0.67 -20.55 1.54
N ALA A 275 0.49 -21.89 1.61
CA ALA A 275 -0.29 -22.51 2.66
C ALA A 275 0.34 -22.28 4.03
N ASP A 276 1.65 -22.46 4.18
CA ASP A 276 2.39 -22.18 5.43
C ASP A 276 2.33 -20.70 5.79
N LEU A 277 2.40 -19.81 4.81
CA LEU A 277 2.30 -18.38 5.02
C LEU A 277 0.87 -17.98 5.45
N VAL A 278 -0.16 -18.51 4.80
CA VAL A 278 -1.56 -18.34 5.17
C VAL A 278 -1.81 -18.89 6.58
N GLU A 279 -1.33 -20.10 6.89
CA GLU A 279 -1.47 -20.70 8.22
C GLU A 279 -0.78 -19.85 9.32
N LYS A 280 0.41 -19.33 9.05
CA LYS A 280 1.09 -18.40 9.97
C LYS A 280 0.30 -17.09 10.15
N HIS A 281 -0.24 -16.54 9.07
CA HIS A 281 -1.11 -15.37 9.11
C HIS A 281 -2.37 -15.65 9.92
N GLU A 282 -3.08 -16.75 9.66
CA GLU A 282 -4.27 -17.16 10.40
C GLU A 282 -3.98 -17.39 11.89
N ARG A 283 -2.83 -18.00 12.23
CA ARG A 283 -2.40 -18.16 13.61
C ARG A 283 -2.11 -16.83 14.29
N SER A 284 -1.49 -15.88 13.57
CA SER A 284 -1.26 -14.52 14.06
C SER A 284 -2.58 -13.81 14.35
N LEU A 285 -3.49 -13.79 13.38
CA LEU A 285 -4.84 -13.23 13.52
C LEU A 285 -5.61 -13.90 14.66
N SER A 286 -5.56 -15.23 14.75
CA SER A 286 -6.31 -15.99 15.77
C SER A 286 -5.84 -15.66 17.20
N ARG A 287 -4.55 -15.44 17.41
CA ARG A 287 -4.01 -15.04 18.72
C ARG A 287 -4.43 -13.64 19.10
N GLN A 288 -4.28 -12.67 18.19
CA GLN A 288 -4.71 -11.28 18.42
C GLN A 288 -6.21 -11.17 18.59
N THR A 289 -7.00 -11.82 17.71
CA THR A 289 -8.45 -11.77 17.71
C THR A 289 -9.06 -12.47 18.94
N ARG A 290 -8.43 -13.54 19.46
CA ARG A 290 -8.96 -14.30 20.60
C ARG A 290 -8.83 -13.51 21.92
N SER A 291 -7.70 -12.85 22.14
CA SER A 291 -7.52 -11.99 23.32
C SER A 291 -8.46 -10.78 23.27
N LEU A 292 -8.48 -10.10 22.12
CA LEU A 292 -9.35 -8.93 21.91
C LEU A 292 -10.85 -9.27 21.92
N LYS A 293 -11.26 -10.42 21.35
CA LYS A 293 -12.67 -10.85 21.38
C LYS A 293 -13.15 -11.17 22.78
N ASN A 294 -12.33 -11.80 23.61
CA ASN A 294 -12.74 -12.10 25.00
C ASN A 294 -12.92 -10.81 25.81
N ASP A 295 -11.93 -9.89 25.75
CA ASP A 295 -11.99 -8.62 26.46
C ASP A 295 -13.15 -7.74 25.96
N LEU A 296 -13.41 -7.73 24.64
CA LEU A 296 -14.53 -7.00 24.05
C LEU A 296 -15.88 -7.64 24.35
N SER A 297 -15.94 -8.99 24.44
CA SER A 297 -17.17 -9.69 24.75
C SER A 297 -17.67 -9.32 26.14
N ASP A 298 -16.79 -9.33 27.14
CA ASP A 298 -17.15 -8.97 28.53
C ASP A 298 -17.56 -7.50 28.63
N LEU A 299 -16.79 -6.60 27.96
CA LEU A 299 -17.15 -5.18 27.88
C LEU A 299 -18.49 -4.95 27.19
N THR A 300 -18.75 -5.70 26.11
CA THR A 300 -20.03 -5.60 25.37
C THR A 300 -21.20 -6.08 26.22
N ASN A 301 -21.02 -7.14 27.03
CA ASN A 301 -22.05 -7.62 27.92
C ASN A 301 -22.36 -6.58 29.00
N ASP A 302 -21.35 -6.07 29.73
CA ASP A 302 -21.54 -5.02 30.73
C ASP A 302 -22.16 -3.75 30.12
N PHE A 303 -21.83 -3.42 28.89
CA PHE A 303 -22.39 -2.30 28.14
C PHE A 303 -23.88 -2.52 27.82
N MET A 304 -24.25 -3.73 27.43
CA MET A 304 -25.65 -4.10 27.19
C MET A 304 -26.46 -4.07 28.47
N ASP A 305 -25.92 -4.55 29.61
CA ASP A 305 -26.57 -4.49 30.89
C ASP A 305 -26.81 -3.02 31.33
N CYS A 306 -25.82 -2.16 31.09
CA CYS A 306 -25.98 -0.70 31.29
C CYS A 306 -27.10 -0.15 30.38
N ALA A 307 -27.14 -0.54 29.11
CA ALA A 307 -28.15 -0.08 28.16
C ALA A 307 -29.58 -0.48 28.59
N TRP A 308 -29.75 -1.70 29.10
CA TRP A 308 -31.03 -2.15 29.64
C TRP A 308 -31.43 -1.36 30.89
N GLY A 309 -30.51 -1.16 31.86
CA GLY A 309 -30.80 -0.34 33.05
C GLY A 309 -31.23 1.09 32.70
N VAL A 310 -30.55 1.72 31.74
CA VAL A 310 -30.90 3.06 31.22
C VAL A 310 -32.28 3.03 30.53
N GLY A 311 -32.58 1.98 29.77
CA GLY A 311 -33.90 1.76 29.17
C GLY A 311 -35.04 1.63 30.20
N ASP A 312 -34.75 1.00 31.33
CA ASP A 312 -35.67 0.84 32.48
C ASP A 312 -35.77 2.08 33.36
N GLY A 313 -35.06 3.17 32.99
CA GLY A 313 -35.14 4.46 33.67
C GLY A 313 -34.12 4.69 34.78
N GLN A 314 -33.13 3.84 34.92
CA GLN A 314 -31.98 4.10 35.82
C GLN A 314 -31.12 5.24 35.27
N SER A 315 -30.39 5.93 36.15
CA SER A 315 -29.35 6.85 35.71
C SER A 315 -28.23 6.12 34.99
N ILE A 316 -27.52 6.78 34.07
CA ILE A 316 -26.37 6.17 33.38
C ILE A 316 -25.29 5.75 34.39
N GLU A 317 -25.14 6.51 35.47
CA GLU A 317 -24.18 6.29 36.54
C GLU A 317 -24.48 5.02 37.32
N ASP A 318 -25.77 4.80 37.69
CA ASP A 318 -26.20 3.60 38.39
C ASP A 318 -26.18 2.36 37.49
N ALA A 319 -26.73 2.46 36.29
CA ALA A 319 -26.75 1.37 35.32
C ALA A 319 -25.35 1.01 34.84
N GLY A 320 -24.42 1.98 34.81
CA GLY A 320 -23.06 1.83 34.27
C GLY A 320 -22.01 1.35 35.28
N GLN A 321 -22.38 1.03 36.54
CA GLN A 321 -21.42 0.68 37.59
C GLN A 321 -20.44 -0.43 37.16
N ALA A 322 -20.91 -1.50 36.56
CA ALA A 322 -20.07 -2.62 36.14
C ALA A 322 -19.04 -2.20 35.05
N ILE A 323 -19.52 -1.53 34.03
CA ILE A 323 -18.64 -1.11 32.90
C ILE A 323 -17.69 0.02 33.31
N LEU A 324 -18.11 0.95 34.18
CA LEU A 324 -17.25 2.04 34.68
C LEU A 324 -16.10 1.56 35.57
N GLN A 325 -16.20 0.36 36.16
CA GLN A 325 -15.13 -0.29 36.92
C GLN A 325 -14.10 -0.98 36.00
N ARG A 326 -14.39 -1.19 34.72
CA ARG A 326 -13.44 -1.81 33.80
C ARG A 326 -12.27 -0.85 33.49
N ARG A 327 -11.04 -1.37 33.57
CA ARG A 327 -9.82 -0.56 33.39
C ARG A 327 -9.73 0.17 32.04
N ARG A 328 -10.39 -0.37 31.00
CA ARG A 328 -10.39 0.18 29.65
C ARG A 328 -11.50 1.18 29.40
N THR A 329 -12.52 1.27 30.23
CA THR A 329 -13.63 2.22 30.05
C THR A 329 -13.15 3.63 30.32
N GLU A 330 -13.30 4.51 29.34
CA GLU A 330 -12.94 5.91 29.45
C GLU A 330 -14.12 6.73 29.95
N ARG A 331 -15.28 6.59 29.29
CA ARG A 331 -16.48 7.36 29.65
C ARG A 331 -17.75 6.79 29.01
N LEU A 332 -18.88 7.10 29.64
CA LEU A 332 -20.24 6.90 29.12
C LEU A 332 -20.89 8.25 28.81
N TYR A 333 -21.75 8.29 27.81
CA TYR A 333 -22.58 9.45 27.47
C TYR A 333 -23.81 9.05 26.66
N LEU A 334 -24.81 9.92 26.61
CA LEU A 334 -26.09 9.68 25.96
C LEU A 334 -26.31 10.71 24.84
N LEU A 335 -26.82 10.26 23.70
CA LEU A 335 -27.27 11.08 22.60
C LEU A 335 -28.81 10.96 22.48
N ASN A 336 -29.48 12.05 22.18
CA ASN A 336 -30.91 12.01 21.90
C ASN A 336 -31.20 11.50 20.48
N GLU A 337 -32.48 11.47 20.09
CA GLU A 337 -32.96 11.04 18.77
C GLU A 337 -32.39 11.85 17.59
N HIS A 338 -31.83 13.01 17.85
CA HIS A 338 -31.19 13.88 16.87
C HIS A 338 -29.65 13.78 16.88
N GLY A 339 -29.08 12.87 17.68
CA GLY A 339 -27.63 12.71 17.81
C GLY A 339 -26.97 13.83 18.62
N VAL A 340 -27.74 14.59 19.41
CA VAL A 340 -27.23 15.64 20.30
C VAL A 340 -26.94 15.03 21.69
N GLN A 341 -25.77 15.32 22.24
CA GLN A 341 -25.38 14.80 23.55
C GLN A 341 -26.23 15.44 24.67
N VAL A 342 -26.81 14.56 25.50
CA VAL A 342 -27.67 14.93 26.64
C VAL A 342 -26.93 14.64 27.93
N GLY A 343 -26.61 15.67 28.67
CA GLY A 343 -25.87 15.53 29.93
C GLY A 343 -24.36 15.39 29.79
N PRO A 344 -23.65 15.39 30.91
CA PRO A 344 -22.18 15.32 30.93
C PRO A 344 -21.67 13.91 30.61
N HIS A 345 -20.36 13.81 30.40
CA HIS A 345 -19.66 12.53 30.38
C HIS A 345 -19.56 11.95 31.80
N ILE A 346 -19.75 10.63 31.90
CA ILE A 346 -19.51 9.88 33.13
C ILE A 346 -18.23 9.08 32.92
N TYR A 347 -17.18 9.42 33.65
CA TYR A 347 -15.85 8.85 33.47
C TYR A 347 -15.68 7.54 34.21
N GLY A 348 -14.91 6.61 33.61
CA GLY A 348 -14.51 5.36 34.21
C GLY A 348 -13.65 5.59 35.49
N HIS A 349 -13.78 4.72 36.49
CA HIS A 349 -13.11 4.86 37.78
C HIS A 349 -11.59 4.82 37.74
N HIS A 350 -11.02 4.25 36.70
CA HIS A 350 -9.57 4.19 36.48
C HIS A 350 -9.03 5.31 35.59
N GLN A 351 -9.87 6.26 35.20
CA GLN A 351 -9.48 7.43 34.44
C GLN A 351 -9.16 8.57 35.38
N SER A 352 -7.92 9.02 35.42
CA SER A 352 -7.61 10.34 35.90
C SER A 352 -8.20 11.33 34.89
N ALA A 353 -9.02 12.26 35.35
CA ALA A 353 -9.46 13.37 34.50
C ALA A 353 -8.21 14.17 34.04
N HIS A 354 -7.59 13.73 33.00
CA HIS A 354 -6.49 14.47 32.37
C HIS A 354 -7.13 15.45 31.41
N ASN A 355 -7.49 16.58 31.93
CA ASN A 355 -7.84 17.73 31.13
C ASN A 355 -6.55 18.30 30.54
N ASP A 356 -6.20 17.89 29.34
CA ASP A 356 -5.12 18.54 28.62
C ASP A 356 -5.54 19.99 28.32
N PRO A 357 -4.86 21.00 28.88
CA PRO A 357 -5.22 22.41 28.66
C PRO A 357 -5.30 22.80 27.19
N ARG A 358 -4.65 22.06 26.30
CA ARG A 358 -4.70 22.28 24.87
C ARG A 358 -6.07 21.96 24.24
N HIS A 359 -6.91 21.19 24.93
CA HIS A 359 -8.21 20.74 24.45
C HIS A 359 -9.39 21.34 25.25
N LEU A 360 -9.13 22.29 26.15
CA LEU A 360 -10.15 23.00 26.94
C LEU A 360 -11.40 23.44 26.15
N PRO A 361 -11.27 23.97 24.88
CA PRO A 361 -12.46 24.36 24.13
C PRO A 361 -13.40 23.19 23.75
N LEU A 362 -12.98 21.95 23.96
CA LEU A 362 -13.72 20.73 23.61
C LEU A 362 -14.16 19.92 24.85
N GLU A 363 -13.93 20.45 26.06
CA GLU A 363 -14.26 19.75 27.32
C GLU A 363 -15.76 19.61 27.53
N ASP A 364 -16.52 20.68 27.34
CA ASP A 364 -17.97 20.62 27.43
C ASP A 364 -18.58 20.10 26.13
N SER A 365 -19.02 18.87 26.17
CA SER A 365 -19.67 18.21 25.05
C SER A 365 -21.18 18.21 25.09
N VAL A 366 -21.80 18.78 26.17
CA VAL A 366 -23.27 18.88 26.29
C VAL A 366 -23.80 19.74 25.15
N GLY A 367 -24.80 19.24 24.42
CA GLY A 367 -25.36 19.91 23.26
C GLY A 367 -24.55 19.71 21.96
N SER A 368 -23.40 19.05 22.02
CA SER A 368 -22.64 18.70 20.79
C SER A 368 -23.40 17.71 19.91
N THR A 369 -23.31 17.87 18.59
CA THR A 369 -24.00 16.98 17.63
C THR A 369 -23.04 15.93 17.06
N TRP A 370 -23.46 14.67 17.13
CA TRP A 370 -22.75 13.49 16.65
C TRP A 370 -23.44 12.82 15.45
N THR A 371 -24.45 13.47 14.86
CA THR A 371 -25.33 12.95 13.81
C THR A 371 -24.57 12.39 12.62
N ARG A 372 -23.37 12.94 12.30
CA ARG A 372 -22.55 12.50 11.16
C ARG A 372 -21.58 11.36 11.49
N ARG A 373 -21.49 10.97 12.75
CA ARG A 373 -20.58 9.92 13.19
C ARG A 373 -21.23 8.54 13.10
N SER A 374 -20.46 7.54 12.71
CA SER A 374 -20.93 6.15 12.61
C SER A 374 -21.50 5.63 13.93
N ILE A 375 -20.96 6.07 15.07
CA ILE A 375 -21.47 5.71 16.40
C ILE A 375 -22.96 6.01 16.59
N PHE A 376 -23.48 7.07 15.95
CA PHE A 376 -24.90 7.40 15.98
C PHE A 376 -25.65 6.71 14.84
N THR A 377 -25.17 6.85 13.60
CA THR A 377 -25.89 6.36 12.42
C THR A 377 -26.03 4.85 12.41
N ASP A 378 -25.02 4.11 12.85
CA ASP A 378 -25.03 2.66 12.84
C ASP A 378 -25.88 2.10 14.00
N ALA A 379 -25.85 2.73 15.19
CA ALA A 379 -26.72 2.38 16.30
C ALA A 379 -28.22 2.59 15.99
N ILE A 380 -28.55 3.61 15.21
CA ILE A 380 -29.94 3.84 14.74
C ILE A 380 -30.35 2.83 13.68
N ARG A 381 -29.47 2.48 12.76
CA ARG A 381 -29.73 1.51 11.68
C ARG A 381 -29.89 0.06 12.19
N HIS A 382 -29.20 -0.27 13.29
CA HIS A 382 -29.18 -1.61 13.86
C HIS A 382 -29.64 -1.55 15.32
N PRO A 383 -30.94 -1.35 15.58
CA PRO A 383 -31.48 -1.21 16.93
C PRO A 383 -31.17 -2.42 17.81
N SER A 384 -30.84 -2.17 19.07
CA SER A 384 -30.55 -3.20 20.09
C SER A 384 -29.31 -4.06 19.80
N ILE A 385 -28.50 -3.70 18.81
CA ILE A 385 -27.22 -4.35 18.51
C ILE A 385 -26.10 -3.38 18.81
N VAL A 386 -25.15 -3.80 19.65
CA VAL A 386 -23.97 -2.99 19.95
C VAL A 386 -23.13 -2.82 18.68
N GLN A 387 -22.87 -1.59 18.33
CA GLN A 387 -21.97 -1.19 17.24
C GLN A 387 -20.63 -0.75 17.82
N SER A 388 -19.56 -0.94 17.06
CA SER A 388 -18.22 -0.49 17.43
C SER A 388 -17.66 0.42 16.36
N SER A 389 -17.13 1.57 16.76
CA SER A 389 -16.45 2.47 15.83
C SER A 389 -15.08 1.93 15.40
N ALA A 390 -14.54 2.48 14.30
CA ALA A 390 -13.12 2.35 14.03
C ALA A 390 -12.31 3.04 15.16
N PRO A 391 -11.07 2.57 15.45
CA PRO A 391 -10.19 3.23 16.41
C PRO A 391 -9.92 4.69 16.03
N PHE A 392 -9.98 5.57 17.02
CA PHE A 392 -9.70 7.01 16.89
C PHE A 392 -8.88 7.50 18.08
N ARG A 393 -8.24 8.65 17.94
CA ARG A 393 -7.56 9.30 19.05
C ARG A 393 -8.59 10.06 19.89
N SER A 394 -8.77 9.66 21.13
CA SER A 394 -9.62 10.38 22.08
C SER A 394 -8.98 11.73 22.44
N ILE A 395 -9.76 12.80 22.34
CA ILE A 395 -9.31 14.16 22.67
C ILE A 395 -9.14 14.32 24.18
N SER A 396 -9.98 13.65 24.96
CA SER A 396 -9.98 13.78 26.42
C SER A 396 -8.90 12.95 27.12
N SER A 397 -8.55 11.78 26.57
CA SER A 397 -7.56 10.88 27.20
C SER A 397 -6.23 10.82 26.44
N LEU A 398 -6.18 11.33 25.20
CA LEU A 398 -5.07 11.21 24.25
C LEU A 398 -4.74 9.75 23.88
N ASN A 399 -5.50 8.78 24.36
CA ASN A 399 -5.36 7.37 24.01
C ASN A 399 -6.00 7.07 22.66
N THR A 400 -5.63 5.94 22.07
CA THR A 400 -6.41 5.36 20.99
C THR A 400 -7.64 4.68 21.62
N SER A 401 -8.84 5.01 21.15
CA SER A 401 -10.10 4.54 21.73
C SER A 401 -11.05 4.07 20.63
N ILE A 402 -11.99 3.23 20.98
CA ILE A 402 -13.17 2.89 20.18
C ILE A 402 -14.40 3.34 20.95
N THR A 403 -15.50 3.60 20.24
CA THR A 403 -16.81 3.83 20.86
C THR A 403 -17.70 2.62 20.63
N LEU A 404 -18.19 2.02 21.71
CA LEU A 404 -19.35 1.13 21.67
C LEU A 404 -20.61 1.98 21.68
N SER A 405 -21.60 1.66 20.87
CA SER A 405 -22.85 2.41 20.82
C SER A 405 -24.04 1.48 20.60
N VAL A 406 -25.17 1.79 21.24
CA VAL A 406 -26.42 1.05 21.09
C VAL A 406 -27.60 1.98 21.26
N SER A 407 -28.66 1.75 20.47
CA SER A 407 -29.90 2.50 20.64
C SER A 407 -30.72 1.95 21.82
N VAL A 408 -31.23 2.87 22.64
CA VAL A 408 -32.05 2.59 23.84
C VAL A 408 -33.29 3.49 23.85
N ARG A 409 -34.38 3.06 24.48
CA ARG A 409 -35.55 3.89 24.67
C ARG A 409 -35.61 4.39 26.13
N VAL A 410 -35.54 5.69 26.33
CA VAL A 410 -35.61 6.34 27.62
C VAL A 410 -36.87 7.20 27.66
N GLY A 411 -37.81 6.90 28.55
CA GLY A 411 -39.09 7.62 28.60
C GLY A 411 -39.88 7.59 27.30
N GLY A 412 -39.78 6.49 26.53
CA GLY A 412 -40.43 6.31 25.24
C GLY A 412 -39.72 6.95 24.05
N LYS A 413 -38.72 7.80 24.26
CA LYS A 413 -37.90 8.44 23.19
C LYS A 413 -36.67 7.64 22.89
N LEU A 414 -36.28 7.63 21.60
CA LEU A 414 -35.07 6.96 21.16
C LEU A 414 -33.83 7.77 21.52
N HIS A 415 -32.85 7.10 22.12
CA HIS A 415 -31.54 7.63 22.43
C HIS A 415 -30.47 6.68 21.96
N VAL A 416 -29.23 7.13 21.93
CA VAL A 416 -28.06 6.27 21.70
C VAL A 416 -27.13 6.37 22.89
N LEU A 417 -26.95 5.27 23.61
CA LEU A 417 -25.94 5.16 24.66
C LEU A 417 -24.59 4.90 23.99
N CYS A 418 -23.55 5.59 24.43
CA CYS A 418 -22.18 5.48 23.92
C CYS A 418 -21.21 5.23 25.08
N CYS A 419 -20.21 4.38 24.81
CA CYS A 419 -19.11 4.08 25.71
C CYS A 419 -17.78 4.19 24.97
N ASP A 420 -16.93 5.13 25.33
CA ASP A 420 -15.57 5.18 24.83
C ASP A 420 -14.70 4.23 25.65
N VAL A 421 -13.99 3.35 24.93
CA VAL A 421 -13.15 2.30 25.50
C VAL A 421 -11.74 2.43 24.92
N ARG A 422 -10.74 2.43 25.79
CA ARG A 422 -9.33 2.47 25.39
C ARG A 422 -8.98 1.24 24.55
N TRP A 423 -8.41 1.49 23.38
CA TRP A 423 -8.04 0.50 22.41
C TRP A 423 -6.50 0.35 22.36
N ASP A 424 -5.97 -0.58 23.17
CA ASP A 424 -4.56 -0.93 23.14
C ASP A 424 -4.40 -2.24 22.36
N GLU A 425 -3.94 -2.16 21.10
CA GLU A 425 -3.51 -3.34 20.37
C GLU A 425 -2.17 -3.80 20.94
N GLY A 426 -2.16 -4.89 21.71
CA GLY A 426 -0.99 -5.75 21.86
C GLY A 426 0.08 -5.37 22.89
N VAL A 427 -0.20 -4.57 23.90
CA VAL A 427 0.64 -4.55 25.11
C VAL A 427 0.08 -5.56 26.12
N VAL A 428 0.56 -6.80 26.04
CA VAL A 428 0.59 -7.68 27.19
C VAL A 428 1.63 -7.05 28.11
N GLU A 429 1.20 -6.25 29.08
CA GLU A 429 2.04 -5.92 30.21
C GLU A 429 2.35 -7.25 30.92
N GLY A 430 3.58 -7.70 30.73
CA GLY A 430 4.15 -8.74 31.57
C GLY A 430 4.05 -8.28 33.02
N SER A 431 3.43 -9.12 33.79
CA SER A 431 3.35 -9.09 35.27
C SER A 431 4.69 -8.79 35.93
#